data_4cc4642029e6fc238d9d5acad98cff2d
#
_entry.id   4cc4642029e6fc238d9d5acad98cff2d
#
_cell.length_a   1.000
_cell.length_b   1.000
_cell.length_c   1.000
_cell.angle_alpha   90.00
_cell.angle_beta   90.00
_cell.angle_gamma   90.00
#
_symmetry.space_group_name_H-M   'P 1'
#
loop_
_entity.id
_entity.type
_entity.pdbx_description
1 polymer ?
#
loop_
_entity_poly.entity_id
_entity_poly.type
_entity_poly.pdbx_seq_one_letter_code
_entity_poly.pdbx_strand_id
1 'polypeptide(L)'
;MVRIPLKGCDLNKCFIPSGVEGLDSVLGGGFPSKSLIVLAGCPGVGKTVFSAHFLYHGCVDYGDKGVYVSFAESREAFYENMESFGYNFKRLESEGKFRFLDLFTVKEEGIPAVVEHILKEVADFGAKRLVIDSFTALAQAFREPHEKRVFLHTVLGKICRLQGCTTLLISEKPCEAENNGVNFSVEDFVADGIIHLKRGYLAHRLRRELEVFKMRGAPILETKLFFTLKNGFRAFSSFKAKTVSSPKRFQPQPDAPGFYSTGSLDMDEMLNGGYPRGAPVLIEIDENISMLQYHLIVVPTALNFITQGRGVIIIPSAGIDYRIVGRRAEEAGLTSNEVNNLLRLCVKDHPGIKLEPYVVAFKGVNILEDYAAYLEVERELMEKTGQPILRVTGVDMLIDNYGARGTISILKVDATKIRETGGLGIMLLKPGYPKLAKILGSIAEVHVKIIREHGKVLVYGVKPRTNLHILEMDTSKGYALPKLTMIM
;
A
#
# COMPACT_ATOMS: atom_id res chain seq x y z
N MET A 1 13.27 -18.10 4.47
CA MET A 1 12.13 -17.96 3.52
C MET A 1 11.66 -19.34 3.09
N VAL A 2 10.49 -19.78 3.54
CA VAL A 2 9.93 -21.07 3.16
C VAL A 2 9.19 -20.89 1.84
N ARG A 3 9.63 -21.54 0.78
CA ARG A 3 8.91 -21.64 -0.49
C ARG A 3 7.61 -22.40 -0.24
N ILE A 4 6.47 -21.74 -0.37
CA ILE A 4 5.16 -22.41 -0.42
C ILE A 4 4.96 -22.87 -1.87
N PRO A 5 5.01 -24.18 -2.18
CA PRO A 5 4.70 -24.66 -3.52
C PRO A 5 3.19 -24.58 -3.75
N LEU A 6 2.77 -23.75 -4.71
CA LEU A 6 1.41 -23.81 -5.26
C LEU A 6 1.24 -25.18 -5.92
N LYS A 7 0.36 -26.03 -5.38
CA LYS A 7 -0.02 -27.31 -5.98
C LYS A 7 -0.63 -27.03 -7.36
N GLY A 8 0.03 -27.46 -8.42
CA GLY A 8 -0.48 -27.45 -9.79
C GLY A 8 0.38 -26.76 -10.86
N CYS A 9 1.55 -26.20 -10.52
CA CYS A 9 2.48 -25.70 -11.55
C CYS A 9 3.51 -26.77 -11.91
N ASP A 10 3.73 -26.97 -13.20
CA ASP A 10 4.82 -27.81 -13.71
C ASP A 10 6.15 -27.39 -13.09
N LEU A 11 6.78 -28.28 -12.31
CA LEU A 11 8.05 -28.08 -11.59
C LEU A 11 9.25 -27.80 -12.51
N ASN A 12 9.05 -27.75 -13.84
CA ASN A 12 10.08 -27.53 -14.86
C ASN A 12 10.15 -26.09 -15.42
N LYS A 13 9.31 -25.15 -14.95
CA LYS A 13 9.40 -23.75 -15.41
C LYS A 13 10.33 -22.97 -14.46
N CYS A 14 11.48 -22.59 -14.98
CA CYS A 14 12.40 -21.69 -14.28
C CYS A 14 11.87 -20.24 -14.38
N PHE A 15 11.66 -19.58 -13.25
CA PHE A 15 11.30 -18.17 -13.18
C PHE A 15 12.52 -17.33 -12.80
N ILE A 16 12.59 -16.14 -13.36
CA ILE A 16 13.55 -15.09 -12.99
C ILE A 16 12.77 -14.04 -12.15
N PRO A 17 13.06 -13.93 -10.84
CA PRO A 17 12.39 -12.92 -10.02
C PRO A 17 12.62 -11.51 -10.56
N SER A 18 11.56 -10.70 -10.58
CA SER A 18 11.68 -9.28 -10.98
C SER A 18 12.38 -8.43 -9.91
N GLY A 19 12.47 -8.94 -8.68
CA GLY A 19 12.89 -8.23 -7.49
C GLY A 19 11.73 -7.48 -6.81
N VAL A 20 10.59 -7.37 -7.48
CA VAL A 20 9.39 -6.70 -6.97
C VAL A 20 8.46 -7.73 -6.34
N GLU A 21 8.53 -7.89 -5.01
CA GLU A 21 7.82 -8.95 -4.26
C GLU A 21 6.33 -9.03 -4.59
N GLY A 22 5.65 -7.88 -4.67
CA GLY A 22 4.23 -7.81 -5.01
C GLY A 22 3.93 -8.34 -6.42
N LEU A 23 4.80 -8.04 -7.40
CA LEU A 23 4.68 -8.54 -8.77
C LEU A 23 5.03 -10.02 -8.86
N ASP A 24 6.14 -10.44 -8.26
CA ASP A 24 6.59 -11.83 -8.28
C ASP A 24 5.54 -12.75 -7.65
N SER A 25 4.87 -12.29 -6.58
CA SER A 25 3.80 -13.06 -5.93
C SER A 25 2.59 -13.32 -6.81
N VAL A 26 2.22 -12.38 -7.69
CA VAL A 26 1.06 -12.52 -8.59
C VAL A 26 1.42 -13.23 -9.89
N LEU A 27 2.70 -13.33 -10.24
CA LEU A 27 3.22 -14.08 -11.39
C LEU A 27 3.69 -15.50 -11.02
N GLY A 28 3.51 -15.93 -9.76
CA GLY A 28 3.91 -17.25 -9.31
C GLY A 28 5.43 -17.45 -9.17
N GLY A 29 6.20 -16.36 -9.03
CA GLY A 29 7.64 -16.40 -8.76
C GLY A 29 8.48 -15.45 -9.61
N GLY A 30 7.90 -14.70 -10.51
CA GLY A 30 8.61 -13.75 -11.37
C GLY A 30 8.34 -13.94 -12.86
N PHE A 31 9.24 -13.46 -13.70
CA PHE A 31 9.15 -13.61 -15.16
C PHE A 31 9.57 -15.03 -15.59
N PRO A 32 8.91 -15.64 -16.59
CA PRO A 32 9.43 -16.86 -17.20
C PRO A 32 10.86 -16.62 -17.70
N SER A 33 11.76 -17.54 -17.40
CA SER A 33 13.15 -17.41 -17.86
C SER A 33 13.22 -17.40 -19.39
N LYS A 34 14.20 -16.70 -19.95
CA LYS A 34 14.42 -16.60 -21.40
C LYS A 34 13.25 -15.97 -22.16
N SER A 35 12.49 -15.10 -21.50
CA SER A 35 11.33 -14.40 -22.07
C SER A 35 11.67 -12.95 -22.43
N LEU A 36 10.89 -12.41 -23.37
CA LEU A 36 10.85 -11.01 -23.72
C LEU A 36 9.64 -10.36 -23.06
N ILE A 37 9.89 -9.39 -22.19
CA ILE A 37 8.87 -8.62 -21.50
C ILE A 37 8.88 -7.18 -22.02
N VAL A 38 7.77 -6.68 -22.51
CA VAL A 38 7.59 -5.26 -22.83
C VAL A 38 7.13 -4.52 -21.58
N LEU A 39 7.89 -3.50 -21.21
CA LEU A 39 7.53 -2.53 -20.17
C LEU A 39 7.09 -1.24 -20.83
N ALA A 40 5.79 -0.99 -20.88
CA ALA A 40 5.21 0.15 -21.57
C ALA A 40 4.71 1.21 -20.57
N GLY A 41 4.62 2.46 -21.03
CA GLY A 41 4.04 3.56 -20.26
C GLY A 41 4.51 4.92 -20.75
N CYS A 42 3.84 5.99 -20.29
CA CYS A 42 4.21 7.35 -20.67
C CYS A 42 5.53 7.81 -20.02
N PRO A 43 6.16 8.89 -20.53
CA PRO A 43 7.35 9.46 -19.92
C PRO A 43 7.15 9.80 -18.44
N GLY A 44 8.19 9.59 -17.62
CA GLY A 44 8.16 9.90 -16.17
C GLY A 44 7.32 8.99 -15.29
N VAL A 45 6.78 7.86 -15.82
CA VAL A 45 5.96 6.94 -15.02
C VAL A 45 6.77 6.00 -14.13
N GLY A 46 8.09 5.86 -14.37
CA GLY A 46 8.99 5.01 -13.57
C GLY A 46 9.52 3.77 -14.30
N LYS A 47 9.46 3.72 -15.63
CA LYS A 47 9.98 2.58 -16.43
C LYS A 47 11.47 2.31 -16.18
N THR A 48 12.30 3.35 -16.24
CA THR A 48 13.75 3.27 -15.99
C THR A 48 14.02 2.78 -14.56
N VAL A 49 13.28 3.27 -13.57
CA VAL A 49 13.43 2.83 -12.15
C VAL A 49 13.06 1.36 -11.98
N PHE A 50 11.97 0.90 -12.63
CA PHE A 50 11.59 -0.52 -12.63
C PHE A 50 12.68 -1.41 -13.25
N SER A 51 13.21 -0.99 -14.40
CA SER A 51 14.23 -1.72 -15.14
C SER A 51 15.55 -1.78 -14.39
N ALA A 52 15.95 -0.67 -13.77
CA ALA A 52 17.10 -0.61 -12.88
C ALA A 52 16.90 -1.55 -11.65
N HIS A 53 15.71 -1.53 -11.04
CA HIS A 53 15.37 -2.44 -9.94
C HIS A 53 15.53 -3.90 -10.34
N PHE A 54 15.00 -4.29 -11.51
CA PHE A 54 15.13 -5.65 -12.05
C PHE A 54 16.59 -6.11 -12.19
N LEU A 55 17.46 -5.25 -12.71
CA LEU A 55 18.88 -5.56 -12.87
C LEU A 55 19.61 -5.55 -11.53
N TYR A 56 19.38 -4.51 -10.70
CA TYR A 56 20.06 -4.35 -9.43
C TYR A 56 19.82 -5.54 -8.51
N HIS A 57 18.56 -5.91 -8.28
CA HIS A 57 18.19 -7.06 -7.45
C HIS A 57 18.62 -8.38 -8.09
N GLY A 58 18.63 -8.48 -9.42
CA GLY A 58 19.23 -9.62 -10.10
C GLY A 58 20.68 -9.83 -9.76
N CYS A 59 21.47 -8.76 -9.77
CA CYS A 59 22.89 -8.82 -9.45
C CYS A 59 23.17 -9.04 -7.96
N VAL A 60 22.40 -8.40 -7.07
CA VAL A 60 22.65 -8.42 -5.62
C VAL A 60 22.10 -9.69 -4.97
N ASP A 61 20.83 -10.03 -5.26
CA ASP A 61 20.12 -11.07 -4.51
C ASP A 61 20.26 -12.45 -5.15
N TYR A 62 20.49 -12.51 -6.48
CA TYR A 62 20.53 -13.77 -7.24
C TYR A 62 21.87 -14.04 -7.91
N GLY A 63 22.82 -13.10 -7.89
CA GLY A 63 24.13 -13.24 -8.52
C GLY A 63 24.09 -13.26 -10.06
N ASP A 64 22.99 -12.84 -10.66
CA ASP A 64 22.84 -12.75 -12.11
C ASP A 64 23.69 -11.60 -12.66
N LYS A 65 24.32 -11.80 -13.84
CA LYS A 65 24.92 -10.69 -14.56
C LYS A 65 23.88 -9.94 -15.36
N GLY A 66 23.92 -8.60 -15.28
CA GLY A 66 22.97 -7.69 -15.94
C GLY A 66 23.61 -6.76 -16.93
N VAL A 67 22.92 -6.52 -18.06
CA VAL A 67 23.31 -5.52 -19.08
C VAL A 67 22.19 -4.51 -19.25
N TYR A 68 22.53 -3.22 -19.23
CA TYR A 68 21.64 -2.12 -19.55
C TYR A 68 22.10 -1.45 -20.84
N VAL A 69 21.22 -1.38 -21.82
CA VAL A 69 21.45 -0.69 -23.09
C VAL A 69 20.62 0.58 -23.11
N SER A 70 21.31 1.73 -23.23
CA SER A 70 20.65 3.04 -23.31
C SER A 70 20.82 3.68 -24.67
N PHE A 71 19.72 4.22 -25.19
CA PHE A 71 19.69 5.04 -26.40
C PHE A 71 19.40 6.52 -26.13
N ALA A 72 19.17 6.90 -24.88
CA ALA A 72 18.70 8.24 -24.52
C ALA A 72 19.45 8.88 -23.34
N GLU A 73 20.09 8.11 -22.48
CA GLU A 73 20.73 8.61 -21.27
C GLU A 73 22.18 8.13 -21.19
N SER A 74 23.12 9.00 -20.78
CA SER A 74 24.51 8.61 -20.57
C SER A 74 24.67 7.75 -19.33
N ARG A 75 25.79 7.03 -19.24
CA ARG A 75 26.14 6.19 -18.09
C ARG A 75 26.16 6.99 -16.79
N GLU A 76 26.78 8.15 -16.79
CA GLU A 76 26.96 9.01 -15.63
C GLU A 76 25.61 9.49 -15.10
N ALA A 77 24.74 9.98 -16.00
CA ALA A 77 23.39 10.44 -15.64
C ALA A 77 22.54 9.30 -15.07
N PHE A 78 22.58 8.12 -15.70
CA PHE A 78 21.89 6.93 -15.20
C PHE A 78 22.35 6.56 -13.78
N TYR A 79 23.67 6.55 -13.52
CA TYR A 79 24.20 6.17 -12.21
C TYR A 79 23.79 7.17 -11.11
N GLU A 80 23.88 8.47 -11.39
CA GLU A 80 23.46 9.51 -10.44
C GLU A 80 21.95 9.42 -10.14
N ASN A 81 21.14 9.26 -11.18
CA ASN A 81 19.69 9.11 -11.02
C ASN A 81 19.33 7.87 -10.18
N MET A 82 19.96 6.73 -10.44
CA MET A 82 19.65 5.47 -9.77
C MET A 82 20.17 5.44 -8.33
N GLU A 83 21.24 6.14 -8.01
CA GLU A 83 21.75 6.28 -6.64
C GLU A 83 20.72 6.95 -5.72
N SER A 84 19.91 7.89 -6.23
CA SER A 84 18.82 8.53 -5.48
C SER A 84 17.72 7.54 -5.04
N PHE A 85 17.60 6.40 -5.72
CA PHE A 85 16.69 5.29 -5.38
C PHE A 85 17.37 4.19 -4.55
N GLY A 86 18.65 4.36 -4.21
CA GLY A 86 19.42 3.39 -3.44
C GLY A 86 20.12 2.31 -4.28
N TYR A 87 20.21 2.48 -5.61
CA TYR A 87 20.84 1.50 -6.50
C TYR A 87 22.26 1.93 -6.88
N ASN A 88 23.27 1.34 -6.25
CA ASN A 88 24.68 1.62 -6.53
C ASN A 88 25.20 0.77 -7.70
N PHE A 89 24.95 1.21 -8.93
CA PHE A 89 25.43 0.51 -10.13
C PHE A 89 26.93 0.65 -10.38
N LYS A 90 27.59 1.75 -9.93
CA LYS A 90 29.05 1.90 -10.00
C LYS A 90 29.76 0.75 -9.31
N ARG A 91 29.27 0.37 -8.13
CA ARG A 91 29.80 -0.80 -7.40
C ARG A 91 29.58 -2.10 -8.16
N LEU A 92 28.38 -2.35 -8.70
CA LEU A 92 28.09 -3.58 -9.44
C LEU A 92 28.93 -3.71 -10.71
N GLU A 93 29.23 -2.61 -11.39
CA GLU A 93 30.12 -2.58 -12.55
C GLU A 93 31.54 -2.93 -12.15
N SER A 94 32.08 -2.33 -11.08
CA SER A 94 33.41 -2.66 -10.55
C SER A 94 33.55 -4.11 -10.07
N GLU A 95 32.45 -4.74 -9.61
CA GLU A 95 32.38 -6.16 -9.24
C GLU A 95 32.23 -7.09 -10.46
N GLY A 96 32.14 -6.56 -11.69
CA GLY A 96 31.93 -7.34 -12.90
C GLY A 96 30.56 -8.04 -12.98
N LYS A 97 29.55 -7.52 -12.28
CA LYS A 97 28.17 -8.04 -12.27
C LYS A 97 27.22 -7.28 -13.16
N PHE A 98 27.56 -6.04 -13.51
CA PHE A 98 26.75 -5.15 -14.30
C PHE A 98 27.58 -4.50 -15.44
N ARG A 99 26.95 -4.26 -16.56
CA ARG A 99 27.54 -3.53 -17.70
C ARG A 99 26.52 -2.56 -18.28
N PHE A 100 26.97 -1.31 -18.49
CA PHE A 100 26.16 -0.29 -19.16
C PHE A 100 26.69 -0.08 -20.58
N LEU A 101 25.81 -0.18 -21.58
CA LEU A 101 26.11 0.11 -22.98
C LEU A 101 25.46 1.42 -23.38
N ASP A 102 26.28 2.43 -23.62
CA ASP A 102 25.85 3.71 -24.10
C ASP A 102 25.87 3.70 -25.66
N LEU A 103 24.67 3.65 -26.23
CA LEU A 103 24.49 3.60 -27.70
C LEU A 103 23.88 4.91 -28.25
N PHE A 104 23.99 6.00 -27.47
CA PHE A 104 23.48 7.32 -27.88
C PHE A 104 24.11 7.85 -29.18
N THR A 105 25.40 7.56 -29.41
CA THR A 105 26.20 8.03 -30.56
C THR A 105 26.13 7.12 -31.77
N VAL A 106 25.58 5.91 -31.69
CA VAL A 106 25.63 4.88 -32.73
C VAL A 106 24.60 5.08 -33.86
N LYS A 107 23.97 6.24 -33.97
CA LYS A 107 22.97 6.53 -35.02
C LYS A 107 23.53 6.42 -36.48
N GLU A 108 24.86 6.41 -36.65
CA GLU A 108 25.50 6.36 -37.95
C GLU A 108 25.79 4.94 -38.49
N GLU A 109 25.86 3.92 -37.60
CA GLU A 109 26.31 2.56 -38.00
C GLU A 109 25.20 1.65 -38.54
N GLY A 110 23.96 2.06 -38.50
CA GLY A 110 22.81 1.27 -38.94
C GLY A 110 22.40 0.17 -37.91
N ILE A 111 21.13 -0.20 -37.96
CA ILE A 111 20.48 -1.12 -36.99
C ILE A 111 21.16 -2.48 -36.90
N PRO A 112 21.62 -3.15 -38.01
CA PRO A 112 22.27 -4.46 -37.91
C PRO A 112 23.54 -4.45 -37.07
N ALA A 113 24.39 -3.42 -37.18
CA ALA A 113 25.62 -3.30 -36.39
C ALA A 113 25.34 -3.09 -34.90
N VAL A 114 24.36 -2.25 -34.56
CA VAL A 114 23.90 -2.05 -33.16
C VAL A 114 23.46 -3.36 -32.56
N VAL A 115 22.67 -4.13 -33.28
CA VAL A 115 22.18 -5.43 -32.82
C VAL A 115 23.30 -6.43 -32.61
N GLU A 116 24.22 -6.53 -33.57
CA GLU A 116 25.37 -7.43 -33.48
C GLU A 116 26.24 -7.06 -32.28
N HIS A 117 26.43 -5.77 -32.04
CA HIS A 117 27.14 -5.28 -30.84
C HIS A 117 26.44 -5.71 -29.53
N ILE A 118 25.12 -5.50 -29.41
CA ILE A 118 24.38 -5.93 -28.22
C ILE A 118 24.47 -7.46 -28.04
N LEU A 119 24.30 -8.25 -29.09
CA LEU A 119 24.39 -9.70 -29.07
C LEU A 119 25.76 -10.17 -28.57
N LYS A 120 26.84 -9.57 -29.07
CA LYS A 120 28.20 -9.86 -28.67
C LYS A 120 28.45 -9.52 -27.20
N GLU A 121 28.07 -8.30 -26.79
CA GLU A 121 28.26 -7.86 -25.41
C GLU A 121 27.50 -8.72 -24.39
N VAL A 122 26.25 -9.11 -24.71
CA VAL A 122 25.44 -10.00 -23.85
C VAL A 122 26.08 -11.38 -23.73
N ALA A 123 26.59 -11.93 -24.87
CA ALA A 123 27.22 -13.25 -24.91
C ALA A 123 28.57 -13.25 -24.16
N ASP A 124 29.46 -12.30 -24.48
CA ASP A 124 30.82 -12.21 -23.90
C ASP A 124 30.77 -11.95 -22.40
N PHE A 125 29.78 -11.16 -21.95
CA PHE A 125 29.57 -10.89 -20.53
C PHE A 125 28.88 -12.06 -19.79
N GLY A 126 28.16 -12.91 -20.53
CA GLY A 126 27.33 -13.99 -19.97
C GLY A 126 26.14 -13.48 -19.18
N ALA A 127 25.48 -12.43 -19.72
CA ALA A 127 24.34 -11.80 -19.06
C ALA A 127 23.14 -12.73 -18.98
N LYS A 128 22.44 -12.71 -17.82
CA LYS A 128 21.16 -13.39 -17.59
C LYS A 128 19.98 -12.45 -17.68
N ARG A 129 20.23 -11.15 -17.49
CA ARG A 129 19.23 -10.08 -17.53
C ARG A 129 19.69 -8.98 -18.48
N LEU A 130 18.79 -8.54 -19.34
CA LEU A 130 19.02 -7.46 -20.29
C LEU A 130 17.89 -6.43 -20.19
N VAL A 131 18.24 -5.16 -20.23
CA VAL A 131 17.30 -4.04 -20.43
C VAL A 131 17.68 -3.28 -21.68
N ILE A 132 16.68 -2.94 -22.49
CA ILE A 132 16.82 -2.07 -23.67
C ILE A 132 15.94 -0.84 -23.47
N ASP A 133 16.56 0.32 -23.24
CA ASP A 133 15.89 1.61 -22.95
C ASP A 133 16.29 2.67 -24.00
N SER A 134 15.46 3.04 -24.97
CA SER A 134 14.14 2.48 -25.23
C SER A 134 14.07 1.90 -26.65
N PHE A 135 13.22 0.88 -26.82
CA PHE A 135 12.89 0.37 -28.15
C PHE A 135 12.25 1.44 -29.03
N THR A 136 11.51 2.38 -28.44
CA THR A 136 10.89 3.49 -29.17
C THR A 136 11.93 4.33 -29.88
N ALA A 137 13.08 4.63 -29.28
CA ALA A 137 14.17 5.35 -29.88
C ALA A 137 14.80 4.53 -31.00
N LEU A 138 15.06 3.24 -30.79
CA LEU A 138 15.56 2.33 -31.83
C LEU A 138 14.56 2.16 -32.98
N ALA A 139 13.25 2.11 -32.67
CA ALA A 139 12.19 1.91 -33.65
C ALA A 139 12.06 3.07 -34.67
N GLN A 140 12.55 4.27 -34.35
CA GLN A 140 12.58 5.40 -35.26
C GLN A 140 13.57 5.23 -36.44
N ALA A 141 14.56 4.37 -36.25
CA ALA A 141 15.55 4.10 -37.29
C ALA A 141 15.08 3.10 -38.38
N PHE A 142 13.98 2.39 -38.14
CA PHE A 142 13.37 1.49 -39.13
C PHE A 142 12.50 2.28 -40.12
N ARG A 143 12.62 1.98 -41.42
CA ARG A 143 11.82 2.60 -42.47
C ARG A 143 10.43 1.98 -42.59
N GLU A 144 10.34 0.67 -42.45
CA GLU A 144 9.11 -0.09 -42.67
C GLU A 144 8.64 -0.84 -41.39
N PRO A 145 7.32 -0.94 -41.14
CA PRO A 145 6.80 -1.64 -40.00
C PRO A 145 7.17 -3.12 -39.94
N HIS A 146 7.33 -3.80 -41.05
CA HIS A 146 7.71 -5.22 -41.09
C HIS A 146 9.14 -5.44 -40.64
N GLU A 147 10.07 -4.50 -40.89
CA GLU A 147 11.46 -4.57 -40.43
C GLU A 147 11.52 -4.61 -38.91
N LYS A 148 10.70 -3.80 -38.23
CA LYS A 148 10.54 -3.83 -36.75
C LYS A 148 10.14 -5.21 -36.25
N ARG A 149 9.21 -5.87 -36.95
CA ARG A 149 8.71 -7.18 -36.56
C ARG A 149 9.76 -8.27 -36.76
N VAL A 150 10.48 -8.24 -37.90
CA VAL A 150 11.60 -9.16 -38.18
C VAL A 150 12.70 -8.99 -37.14
N PHE A 151 13.06 -7.74 -36.85
CA PHE A 151 14.02 -7.42 -35.80
C PHE A 151 13.63 -8.03 -34.48
N LEU A 152 12.42 -7.76 -33.98
CA LEU A 152 11.92 -8.27 -32.72
C LEU A 152 11.93 -9.80 -32.67
N HIS A 153 11.45 -10.46 -33.72
CA HIS A 153 11.43 -11.93 -33.78
C HIS A 153 12.83 -12.56 -33.84
N THR A 154 13.70 -11.99 -34.68
CA THR A 154 15.01 -12.59 -34.95
C THR A 154 16.00 -12.27 -33.86
N VAL A 155 16.11 -11.01 -33.48
CA VAL A 155 17.15 -10.56 -32.54
C VAL A 155 16.78 -10.93 -31.11
N LEU A 156 15.59 -10.53 -30.68
CA LEU A 156 15.18 -10.80 -29.31
C LEU A 156 14.93 -12.29 -29.08
N GLY A 157 14.47 -13.02 -30.11
CA GLY A 157 14.40 -14.48 -30.08
C GLY A 157 15.79 -15.14 -29.90
N LYS A 158 16.83 -14.62 -30.55
CA LYS A 158 18.21 -15.09 -30.38
C LYS A 158 18.75 -14.77 -29.00
N ILE A 159 18.60 -13.52 -28.51
CA ILE A 159 19.02 -13.11 -27.17
C ILE A 159 18.33 -13.94 -26.10
N CYS A 160 16.98 -13.96 -26.11
CA CYS A 160 16.22 -14.61 -25.07
C CYS A 160 16.39 -16.13 -25.10
N ARG A 161 16.22 -16.78 -26.27
CA ARG A 161 16.13 -18.23 -26.35
C ARG A 161 17.49 -18.90 -26.49
N LEU A 162 18.38 -18.40 -27.31
CA LEU A 162 19.69 -19.04 -27.55
C LEU A 162 20.71 -18.68 -26.47
N GLN A 163 20.80 -17.40 -26.08
CA GLN A 163 21.72 -16.98 -25.02
C GLN A 163 21.13 -17.15 -23.60
N GLY A 164 19.84 -17.44 -23.50
CA GLY A 164 19.16 -17.71 -22.23
C GLY A 164 18.97 -16.48 -21.35
N CYS A 165 18.90 -15.27 -21.94
CA CYS A 165 18.77 -14.01 -21.25
C CYS A 165 17.30 -13.58 -21.14
N THR A 166 16.83 -13.19 -19.97
CA THR A 166 15.49 -12.58 -19.80
C THR A 166 15.61 -11.08 -20.05
N THR A 167 14.81 -10.59 -20.98
CA THR A 167 14.95 -9.23 -21.53
C THR A 167 13.74 -8.36 -21.21
N LEU A 168 13.97 -7.17 -20.64
CA LEU A 168 12.99 -6.09 -20.56
C LEU A 168 13.22 -5.12 -21.73
N LEU A 169 12.15 -4.89 -22.49
CA LEU A 169 12.12 -3.94 -23.58
C LEU A 169 11.25 -2.75 -23.19
N ILE A 170 11.85 -1.57 -23.04
CA ILE A 170 11.11 -0.36 -22.70
C ILE A 170 10.45 0.21 -23.94
N SER A 171 9.12 0.38 -23.90
CA SER A 171 8.33 1.03 -24.95
C SER A 171 7.64 2.27 -24.40
N GLU A 172 7.82 3.39 -25.06
CA GLU A 172 7.13 4.62 -24.71
C GLU A 172 5.75 4.65 -25.37
N LYS A 173 4.74 4.92 -24.55
CA LYS A 173 3.36 5.09 -25.02
C LYS A 173 2.91 6.52 -24.71
N PRO A 174 2.04 7.12 -25.54
CA PRO A 174 1.42 8.40 -25.20
C PRO A 174 0.69 8.33 -23.88
N CYS A 175 0.63 9.45 -23.14
CA CYS A 175 -0.22 9.57 -21.96
C CYS A 175 -1.66 9.67 -22.44
N GLU A 176 -2.39 8.57 -22.41
CA GLU A 176 -3.81 8.54 -22.79
C GLU A 176 -4.69 9.08 -21.68
N ALA A 177 -5.69 9.88 -22.07
CA ALA A 177 -6.86 10.13 -21.22
C ALA A 177 -7.60 8.81 -20.98
N GLU A 178 -8.16 8.62 -19.79
CA GLU A 178 -8.70 7.37 -19.22
C GLU A 178 -9.70 6.55 -20.08
N ASN A 179 -10.07 7.00 -21.27
CA ASN A 179 -11.20 6.45 -22.04
C ASN A 179 -10.88 5.82 -23.40
N ASN A 180 -9.63 5.74 -23.83
CA ASN A 180 -9.31 5.11 -25.12
C ASN A 180 -8.59 3.79 -24.92
N GLY A 181 -9.03 2.76 -25.65
CA GLY A 181 -8.51 1.40 -25.58
C GLY A 181 -7.00 1.30 -25.77
N VAL A 182 -6.40 0.24 -25.26
CA VAL A 182 -4.94 0.00 -25.36
C VAL A 182 -4.54 -0.11 -26.83
N ASN A 183 -3.78 0.85 -27.32
CA ASN A 183 -3.17 0.77 -28.66
C ASN A 183 -1.97 -0.18 -28.60
N PHE A 184 -2.16 -1.40 -29.07
CA PHE A 184 -1.08 -2.37 -29.22
C PHE A 184 -0.16 -2.00 -30.37
N SER A 185 1.13 -1.99 -30.13
CA SER A 185 2.19 -1.81 -31.11
C SER A 185 2.78 -3.17 -31.53
N VAL A 186 3.68 -3.17 -32.49
CA VAL A 186 4.26 -4.39 -33.06
C VAL A 186 4.96 -5.24 -31.98
N GLU A 187 5.66 -4.59 -31.07
CA GLU A 187 6.38 -5.25 -29.96
C GLU A 187 5.42 -6.01 -29.02
N ASP A 188 4.20 -5.52 -28.82
CA ASP A 188 3.22 -6.15 -27.91
C ASP A 188 2.75 -7.52 -28.44
N PHE A 189 2.72 -7.70 -29.77
CA PHE A 189 2.34 -8.99 -30.38
C PHE A 189 3.46 -10.04 -30.27
N VAL A 190 4.71 -9.60 -30.35
CA VAL A 190 5.89 -10.49 -30.31
C VAL A 190 6.24 -10.89 -28.88
N ALA A 191 6.12 -9.99 -27.91
CA ALA A 191 6.53 -10.18 -26.54
C ALA A 191 5.84 -11.38 -25.85
N ASP A 192 6.56 -12.03 -24.94
CA ASP A 192 6.02 -13.07 -24.05
C ASP A 192 5.23 -12.47 -22.90
N GLY A 193 5.63 -11.31 -22.40
CA GLY A 193 4.93 -10.55 -21.38
C GLY A 193 4.75 -9.08 -21.74
N ILE A 194 3.68 -8.47 -21.22
CA ILE A 194 3.38 -7.04 -21.39
C ILE A 194 2.97 -6.49 -20.04
N ILE A 195 3.70 -5.48 -19.58
CA ILE A 195 3.43 -4.73 -18.35
C ILE A 195 3.30 -3.26 -18.71
N HIS A 196 2.20 -2.64 -18.28
CA HIS A 196 2.00 -1.20 -18.41
C HIS A 196 2.15 -0.51 -17.06
N LEU A 197 2.97 0.53 -17.02
CA LEU A 197 3.02 1.46 -15.90
C LEU A 197 2.17 2.69 -16.24
N LYS A 198 1.26 3.02 -15.34
CA LYS A 198 0.31 4.12 -15.49
C LYS A 198 0.41 5.10 -14.32
N ARG A 199 0.13 6.36 -14.62
CA ARG A 199 -0.03 7.43 -13.65
C ARG A 199 -1.42 8.02 -13.79
N GLY A 200 -2.13 8.15 -12.69
CA GLY A 200 -3.47 8.74 -12.63
C GLY A 200 -3.68 9.48 -11.31
N TYR A 201 -4.92 9.82 -11.04
CA TYR A 201 -5.31 10.52 -9.81
C TYR A 201 -6.52 9.82 -9.18
N LEU A 202 -6.50 9.76 -7.83
CA LEU A 202 -7.60 9.31 -7.02
C LEU A 202 -7.84 10.36 -5.92
N ALA A 203 -9.05 10.91 -5.85
CA ALA A 203 -9.37 12.03 -4.95
C ALA A 203 -8.33 13.18 -5.04
N HIS A 204 -7.92 13.53 -6.27
CA HIS A 204 -6.88 14.54 -6.59
C HIS A 204 -5.48 14.23 -6.00
N ARG A 205 -5.18 12.97 -5.72
CA ARG A 205 -3.87 12.49 -5.26
C ARG A 205 -3.24 11.60 -6.30
N LEU A 206 -1.91 11.66 -6.41
CA LEU A 206 -1.18 10.83 -7.35
C LEU A 206 -1.47 9.34 -7.06
N ARG A 207 -1.82 8.61 -8.12
CA ARG A 207 -1.96 7.16 -8.16
C ARG A 207 -0.97 6.61 -9.17
N ARG A 208 -0.23 5.58 -8.81
CA ARG A 208 0.64 4.82 -9.72
C ARG A 208 0.17 3.38 -9.79
N GLU A 209 -0.01 2.88 -10.99
CA GLU A 209 -0.57 1.56 -11.26
C GLU A 209 0.32 0.78 -12.23
N LEU A 210 0.57 -0.48 -11.92
CA LEU A 210 1.20 -1.46 -12.79
C LEU A 210 0.13 -2.44 -13.23
N GLU A 211 -0.04 -2.61 -14.54
CA GLU A 211 -1.02 -3.54 -15.12
C GLU A 211 -0.31 -4.60 -15.94
N VAL A 212 -0.56 -5.88 -15.61
CA VAL A 212 -0.06 -7.03 -16.37
C VAL A 212 -1.11 -7.42 -17.40
N PHE A 213 -0.86 -7.10 -18.67
CA PHE A 213 -1.77 -7.45 -19.76
C PHE A 213 -1.57 -8.87 -20.28
N LYS A 214 -0.33 -9.36 -20.23
CA LYS A 214 0.03 -10.66 -20.80
C LYS A 214 1.27 -11.20 -20.09
N MET A 215 1.28 -12.50 -19.83
CA MET A 215 2.47 -13.22 -19.38
C MET A 215 2.38 -14.67 -19.80
N ARG A 216 2.97 -15.01 -20.95
CA ARG A 216 3.01 -16.39 -21.45
C ARG A 216 3.87 -17.25 -20.53
N GLY A 217 3.28 -18.36 -20.06
CA GLY A 217 4.01 -19.32 -19.25
C GLY A 217 4.04 -19.03 -17.75
N ALA A 218 3.41 -17.93 -17.28
CA ALA A 218 3.17 -17.65 -15.86
C ALA A 218 1.68 -17.43 -15.60
N PRO A 219 1.18 -17.76 -14.38
CA PRO A 219 -0.16 -17.34 -13.98
C PRO A 219 -0.19 -15.83 -13.79
N ILE A 220 -1.36 -15.21 -13.97
CA ILE A 220 -1.62 -13.83 -13.60
C ILE A 220 -2.73 -13.85 -12.55
N LEU A 221 -2.36 -13.85 -11.27
CA LEU A 221 -3.32 -13.94 -10.17
C LEU A 221 -4.05 -12.61 -9.95
N GLU A 222 -3.36 -11.50 -10.21
CA GLU A 222 -3.91 -10.14 -10.19
C GLU A 222 -3.35 -9.36 -11.37
N THR A 223 -4.21 -8.70 -12.11
CA THR A 223 -3.81 -7.94 -13.30
C THR A 223 -3.33 -6.52 -12.96
N LYS A 224 -3.81 -5.93 -11.88
CA LYS A 224 -3.51 -4.55 -11.48
C LYS A 224 -2.91 -4.48 -10.10
N LEU A 225 -1.78 -3.78 -9.97
CA LEU A 225 -1.11 -3.51 -8.71
C LEU A 225 -0.88 -2.00 -8.57
N PHE A 226 -0.93 -1.49 -7.35
CA PHE A 226 -0.38 -0.16 -7.08
C PHE A 226 1.11 -0.25 -6.85
N PHE A 227 1.85 0.82 -7.16
CA PHE A 227 3.27 0.89 -6.87
C PHE A 227 3.70 2.26 -6.37
N THR A 228 4.86 2.30 -5.74
CA THR A 228 5.54 3.52 -5.32
C THR A 228 6.97 3.52 -5.82
N LEU A 229 7.54 4.72 -5.90
CA LEU A 229 8.98 4.92 -6.16
C LEU A 229 9.74 5.36 -4.91
N LYS A 230 9.07 5.45 -3.74
CA LYS A 230 9.71 5.80 -2.46
C LYS A 230 10.72 4.72 -2.08
N ASN A 231 12.01 5.11 -2.03
CA ASN A 231 13.12 4.20 -1.71
C ASN A 231 13.22 2.99 -2.68
N GLY A 232 13.08 3.24 -3.97
CA GLY A 232 13.10 2.22 -5.01
C GLY A 232 11.71 1.80 -5.49
N PHE A 233 11.66 0.85 -6.43
CA PHE A 233 10.40 0.38 -6.99
C PHE A 233 9.77 -0.71 -6.11
N ARG A 234 8.54 -0.46 -5.62
CA ARG A 234 7.75 -1.44 -4.88
C ARG A 234 6.34 -1.49 -5.42
N ALA A 235 5.84 -2.70 -5.70
CA ALA A 235 4.44 -2.92 -6.06
C ALA A 235 3.72 -3.74 -4.98
N PHE A 236 2.41 -3.55 -4.90
CA PHE A 236 1.58 -4.09 -3.82
C PHE A 236 0.47 -4.97 -4.40
N SER A 237 0.46 -6.24 -3.98
CA SER A 237 -0.66 -7.15 -4.22
C SER A 237 -1.85 -6.83 -3.32
N SER A 238 -2.97 -7.54 -3.49
CA SER A 238 -4.16 -7.40 -2.63
C SER A 238 -3.83 -7.55 -1.15
N PHE A 239 -4.56 -6.82 -0.30
CA PHE A 239 -4.38 -6.89 1.16
C PHE A 239 -4.46 -8.32 1.66
N LYS A 240 -3.45 -8.73 2.43
CA LYS A 240 -3.37 -10.06 3.06
C LYS A 240 -3.39 -9.90 4.57
N ALA A 241 -4.37 -10.54 5.21
CA ALA A 241 -4.37 -10.70 6.65
C ALA A 241 -3.20 -11.61 7.06
N LYS A 242 -2.47 -11.21 8.10
CA LYS A 242 -1.38 -12.00 8.67
C LYS A 242 -1.76 -12.48 10.06
N THR A 243 -1.32 -13.68 10.42
CA THR A 243 -1.46 -14.19 11.78
C THR A 243 -0.29 -13.70 12.63
N VAL A 244 -0.56 -13.31 13.86
CA VAL A 244 0.48 -13.01 14.85
C VAL A 244 1.03 -14.34 15.36
N SER A 245 2.23 -14.71 14.94
CA SER A 245 2.85 -16.00 15.27
C SER A 245 3.42 -16.07 16.70
N SER A 246 3.84 -14.93 17.23
CA SER A 246 4.42 -14.81 18.57
C SER A 246 3.84 -13.59 19.27
N PRO A 247 2.65 -13.73 19.92
CA PRO A 247 2.02 -12.60 20.60
C PRO A 247 2.92 -12.00 21.67
N LYS A 248 3.00 -10.65 21.68
CA LYS A 248 3.72 -9.86 22.68
C LYS A 248 2.83 -8.74 23.15
N ARG A 249 3.09 -8.26 24.37
CA ARG A 249 2.41 -7.08 24.91
C ARG A 249 2.66 -5.87 24.01
N PHE A 250 1.60 -5.14 23.71
CA PHE A 250 1.66 -3.87 22.99
C PHE A 250 2.60 -2.89 23.71
N GLN A 251 3.53 -2.31 22.95
CA GLN A 251 4.45 -1.30 23.45
C GLN A 251 3.94 0.08 23.06
N PRO A 252 3.65 0.97 24.04
CA PRO A 252 3.11 2.28 23.73
C PRO A 252 4.10 3.14 22.96
N GLN A 253 3.59 3.92 22.04
CA GLN A 253 4.33 4.98 21.36
C GLN A 253 4.16 6.27 22.17
N PRO A 254 5.23 7.04 22.41
CA PRO A 254 5.15 8.30 23.12
C PRO A 254 4.35 9.34 22.32
N ASP A 255 3.66 10.21 23.05
CA ASP A 255 2.96 11.34 22.44
C ASP A 255 3.96 12.42 22.00
N ALA A 256 3.69 13.06 20.86
CA ALA A 256 4.39 14.27 20.46
C ALA A 256 3.79 15.51 21.18
N PRO A 257 4.54 16.61 21.32
CA PRO A 257 4.00 17.84 21.90
C PRO A 257 2.74 18.33 21.16
N GLY A 258 1.63 18.44 21.88
CA GLY A 258 0.34 18.85 21.33
C GLY A 258 -0.46 17.76 20.62
N PHE A 259 0.05 16.51 20.54
CA PHE A 259 -0.59 15.40 19.87
C PHE A 259 -0.73 14.18 20.78
N TYR A 260 -1.68 13.32 20.47
CA TYR A 260 -1.74 11.93 20.92
C TYR A 260 -1.20 11.04 19.82
N SER A 261 -0.27 10.14 20.15
CA SER A 261 0.14 9.12 19.19
C SER A 261 -1.02 8.18 18.86
N THR A 262 -1.14 7.83 17.59
CA THR A 262 -2.09 6.83 17.10
C THR A 262 -1.74 5.40 17.54
N GLY A 263 -0.58 5.20 18.22
CA GLY A 263 -0.01 3.90 18.52
C GLY A 263 0.70 3.24 17.34
N SER A 264 0.80 3.93 16.21
CA SER A 264 1.50 3.51 15.00
C SER A 264 2.36 4.64 14.46
N LEU A 265 3.67 4.40 14.33
CA LEU A 265 4.59 5.39 13.79
C LEU A 265 4.23 5.81 12.36
N ASP A 266 3.80 4.89 11.52
CA ASP A 266 3.43 5.19 10.14
C ASP A 266 2.19 6.10 10.05
N MET A 267 1.20 5.88 10.95
CA MET A 267 0.03 6.76 11.05
C MET A 267 0.41 8.13 11.63
N ASP A 268 1.28 8.17 12.62
CA ASP A 268 1.76 9.42 13.21
C ASP A 268 2.54 10.23 12.16
N GLU A 269 3.40 9.58 11.35
CA GLU A 269 4.10 10.21 10.21
C GLU A 269 3.09 10.75 9.18
N MET A 270 2.09 9.94 8.81
CA MET A 270 1.06 10.35 7.84
C MET A 270 0.27 11.57 8.31
N LEU A 271 0.01 11.69 9.62
CA LEU A 271 -0.76 12.77 10.24
C LEU A 271 0.11 13.93 10.77
N ASN A 272 1.43 13.91 10.52
CA ASN A 272 2.39 14.91 11.00
C ASN A 272 2.46 15.03 12.54
N GLY A 273 2.46 13.92 13.24
CA GLY A 273 2.62 13.84 14.69
C GLY A 273 1.52 13.07 15.45
N GLY A 274 0.50 12.60 14.75
CA GLY A 274 -0.63 11.88 15.34
C GLY A 274 -1.92 12.71 15.38
N TYR A 275 -2.76 12.48 16.39
CA TYR A 275 -4.02 13.20 16.56
C TYR A 275 -3.82 14.42 17.46
N PRO A 276 -4.21 15.66 17.04
CA PRO A 276 -4.13 16.83 17.91
C PRO A 276 -4.92 16.62 19.21
N ARG A 277 -4.42 17.15 20.33
CA ARG A 277 -5.15 17.09 21.60
C ARG A 277 -6.44 17.89 21.50
N GLY A 278 -7.53 17.33 22.03
CA GLY A 278 -8.86 17.94 21.91
C GLY A 278 -9.50 17.76 20.53
N ALA A 279 -8.97 16.92 19.65
CA ALA A 279 -9.48 16.78 18.28
C ALA A 279 -10.66 15.81 18.18
N PRO A 280 -11.78 16.21 17.57
CA PRO A 280 -12.73 15.30 16.96
C PRO A 280 -12.17 14.80 15.63
N VAL A 281 -12.07 13.47 15.50
CA VAL A 281 -11.54 12.76 14.34
C VAL A 281 -12.66 12.01 13.64
N LEU A 282 -12.72 12.09 12.31
CA LEU A 282 -13.59 11.28 11.48
C LEU A 282 -12.77 10.24 10.71
N ILE A 283 -13.10 8.97 10.88
CA ILE A 283 -12.61 7.89 10.03
C ILE A 283 -13.78 7.41 9.17
N GLU A 284 -13.72 7.76 7.88
CA GLU A 284 -14.72 7.38 6.88
C GLU A 284 -14.28 6.07 6.20
N ILE A 285 -15.14 5.07 6.24
CA ILE A 285 -14.88 3.69 5.82
C ILE A 285 -15.71 3.40 4.58
N ASP A 286 -15.07 2.90 3.52
CA ASP A 286 -15.71 2.55 2.25
C ASP A 286 -16.38 1.16 2.29
N GLU A 287 -17.26 0.88 1.30
CA GLU A 287 -18.15 -0.29 1.26
C GLU A 287 -17.42 -1.63 1.36
N ASN A 288 -16.23 -1.75 0.78
CA ASN A 288 -15.51 -3.02 0.68
C ASN A 288 -14.41 -3.19 1.72
N ILE A 289 -14.42 -2.39 2.78
CA ILE A 289 -13.44 -2.48 3.88
C ILE A 289 -13.94 -3.42 4.95
N SER A 290 -13.16 -4.46 5.24
CA SER A 290 -13.46 -5.41 6.33
C SER A 290 -13.17 -4.83 7.71
N MET A 291 -13.80 -5.44 8.74
CA MET A 291 -13.55 -5.07 10.13
C MET A 291 -12.06 -5.10 10.50
N LEU A 292 -11.33 -6.13 10.09
CA LEU A 292 -9.89 -6.24 10.35
C LEU A 292 -9.13 -5.03 9.79
N GLN A 293 -9.47 -4.58 8.59
CA GLN A 293 -8.74 -3.53 7.90
C GLN A 293 -8.87 -2.16 8.58
N TYR A 294 -10.08 -1.73 8.97
CA TYR A 294 -10.21 -0.46 9.68
C TYR A 294 -9.80 -0.57 11.15
N HIS A 295 -9.90 -1.75 11.77
CA HIS A 295 -9.37 -1.98 13.12
C HIS A 295 -7.84 -1.82 13.18
N LEU A 296 -7.10 -2.11 12.10
CA LEU A 296 -5.66 -1.80 12.05
C LEU A 296 -5.37 -0.31 12.26
N ILE A 297 -6.31 0.57 11.90
CA ILE A 297 -6.13 2.03 12.08
C ILE A 297 -6.58 2.48 13.47
N VAL A 298 -7.63 1.88 14.04
CA VAL A 298 -8.27 2.37 15.27
C VAL A 298 -7.75 1.71 16.53
N VAL A 299 -7.56 0.38 16.50
CA VAL A 299 -7.20 -0.40 17.70
C VAL A 299 -5.85 0.00 18.29
N PRO A 300 -4.79 0.29 17.50
CA PRO A 300 -3.52 0.74 18.07
C PRO A 300 -3.66 2.00 18.93
N THR A 301 -4.54 2.93 18.56
CA THR A 301 -4.80 4.14 19.37
C THR A 301 -5.43 3.79 20.71
N ALA A 302 -6.42 2.89 20.74
CA ALA A 302 -7.04 2.45 21.98
C ALA A 302 -6.03 1.71 22.90
N LEU A 303 -5.22 0.83 22.31
CA LEU A 303 -4.14 0.14 23.05
C LEU A 303 -3.11 1.12 23.59
N ASN A 304 -2.75 2.15 22.81
CA ASN A 304 -1.77 3.18 23.20
C ASN A 304 -2.29 3.99 24.40
N PHE A 305 -3.57 4.35 24.41
CA PHE A 305 -4.18 5.04 25.54
C PHE A 305 -4.18 4.17 26.79
N ILE A 306 -4.68 2.93 26.70
CA ILE A 306 -4.79 2.02 27.86
C ILE A 306 -3.39 1.71 28.45
N THR A 307 -2.40 1.41 27.61
CA THR A 307 -1.04 1.11 28.07
C THR A 307 -0.31 2.29 28.69
N GLN A 308 -0.78 3.53 28.42
CA GLN A 308 -0.32 4.74 29.10
C GLN A 308 -1.18 5.12 30.34
N GLY A 309 -2.08 4.24 30.77
CA GLY A 309 -2.93 4.46 31.95
C GLY A 309 -4.13 5.38 31.72
N ARG A 310 -4.51 5.63 30.45
CA ARG A 310 -5.64 6.51 30.09
C ARG A 310 -6.92 5.70 29.87
N GLY A 311 -8.06 6.32 30.18
CA GLY A 311 -9.37 5.72 29.94
C GLY A 311 -9.76 5.70 28.46
N VAL A 312 -10.49 4.66 28.05
CA VAL A 312 -11.04 4.49 26.71
C VAL A 312 -12.52 4.12 26.82
N ILE A 313 -13.37 4.88 26.14
CA ILE A 313 -14.80 4.57 25.99
C ILE A 313 -15.08 4.23 24.52
N ILE A 314 -15.73 3.09 24.29
CA ILE A 314 -16.08 2.64 22.93
C ILE A 314 -17.59 2.42 22.82
N ILE A 315 -18.22 3.08 21.88
CA ILE A 315 -19.53 2.69 21.35
C ILE A 315 -19.24 1.89 20.08
N PRO A 316 -19.34 0.54 20.12
CA PRO A 316 -18.98 -0.27 18.95
C PRO A 316 -19.92 -0.04 17.78
N SER A 317 -19.42 -0.14 16.56
CA SER A 317 -20.25 -0.16 15.35
C SER A 317 -21.17 -1.38 15.33
N ALA A 318 -22.30 -1.28 14.63
CA ALA A 318 -23.24 -2.37 14.46
C ALA A 318 -22.56 -3.66 13.98
N GLY A 319 -22.91 -4.79 14.61
CA GLY A 319 -22.33 -6.10 14.31
C GLY A 319 -21.02 -6.43 15.02
N ILE A 320 -20.50 -5.56 15.89
CA ILE A 320 -19.34 -5.87 16.73
C ILE A 320 -19.81 -6.46 18.06
N ASP A 321 -19.39 -7.70 18.33
CA ASP A 321 -19.60 -8.34 19.63
C ASP A 321 -18.60 -7.76 20.66
N TYR A 322 -19.12 -7.24 21.77
CA TYR A 322 -18.31 -6.67 22.86
C TYR A 322 -17.28 -7.66 23.44
N ARG A 323 -17.58 -8.97 23.43
CA ARG A 323 -16.67 -10.03 23.87
C ARG A 323 -15.42 -10.14 22.98
N ILE A 324 -15.55 -9.82 21.69
CA ILE A 324 -14.40 -9.79 20.75
C ILE A 324 -13.46 -8.65 21.12
N VAL A 325 -13.99 -7.50 21.55
CA VAL A 325 -13.16 -6.34 21.92
C VAL A 325 -12.30 -6.66 23.15
N GLY A 326 -12.89 -7.21 24.21
CA GLY A 326 -12.16 -7.62 25.40
C GLY A 326 -11.08 -8.66 25.09
N ARG A 327 -11.42 -9.72 24.34
CA ARG A 327 -10.45 -10.75 23.91
C ARG A 327 -9.28 -10.18 23.12
N ARG A 328 -9.52 -9.28 22.17
CA ARG A 328 -8.45 -8.64 21.40
C ARG A 328 -7.55 -7.76 22.25
N ALA A 329 -8.08 -7.12 23.26
CA ALA A 329 -7.28 -6.37 24.21
C ALA A 329 -6.33 -7.31 24.99
N GLU A 330 -6.81 -8.47 25.44
CA GLU A 330 -6.01 -9.50 26.08
C GLU A 330 -4.98 -10.13 25.12
N GLU A 331 -5.37 -10.42 23.88
CA GLU A 331 -4.45 -10.90 22.83
C GLU A 331 -3.31 -9.90 22.53
N ALA A 332 -3.56 -8.60 22.73
CA ALA A 332 -2.53 -7.55 22.64
C ALA A 332 -1.70 -7.43 23.93
N GLY A 333 -1.91 -8.30 24.92
CA GLY A 333 -1.17 -8.39 26.16
C GLY A 333 -1.59 -7.40 27.24
N LEU A 334 -2.81 -6.83 27.15
CA LEU A 334 -3.39 -6.10 28.26
C LEU A 334 -3.81 -7.06 29.37
N THR A 335 -3.62 -6.64 30.61
CA THR A 335 -4.08 -7.39 31.78
C THR A 335 -5.59 -7.22 31.97
N SER A 336 -6.26 -8.20 32.57
CA SER A 336 -7.69 -8.08 32.93
C SER A 336 -7.94 -6.87 33.86
N ASN A 337 -6.96 -6.49 34.69
CA ASN A 337 -7.04 -5.30 35.54
C ASN A 337 -7.06 -4.00 34.70
N GLU A 338 -6.23 -3.90 33.67
CA GLU A 338 -6.22 -2.74 32.73
C GLU A 338 -7.55 -2.67 31.97
N VAL A 339 -8.01 -3.79 31.42
CA VAL A 339 -9.29 -3.86 30.69
C VAL A 339 -10.44 -3.42 31.59
N ASN A 340 -10.56 -3.98 32.80
CA ASN A 340 -11.66 -3.68 33.71
C ASN A 340 -11.64 -2.24 34.26
N ASN A 341 -10.45 -1.65 34.39
CA ASN A 341 -10.31 -0.34 35.02
C ASN A 341 -10.28 0.82 34.01
N LEU A 342 -9.80 0.60 32.80
CA LEU A 342 -9.53 1.66 31.81
C LEU A 342 -10.42 1.58 30.56
N LEU A 343 -11.05 0.43 30.27
CA LEU A 343 -11.95 0.27 29.13
C LEU A 343 -13.41 0.36 29.57
N ARG A 344 -14.25 1.03 28.79
CA ARG A 344 -15.71 0.98 28.88
C ARG A 344 -16.31 0.74 27.50
N LEU A 345 -17.12 -0.31 27.36
CA LEU A 345 -17.88 -0.62 26.15
C LEU A 345 -19.34 -0.30 26.38
N CYS A 346 -19.82 0.73 25.69
CA CYS A 346 -21.19 1.19 25.78
C CYS A 346 -22.04 0.46 24.72
N VAL A 347 -22.95 -0.38 25.16
CA VAL A 347 -23.79 -1.22 24.30
C VAL A 347 -25.27 -1.00 24.60
N LYS A 348 -26.14 -1.29 23.65
CA LYS A 348 -27.59 -1.26 23.88
C LYS A 348 -27.98 -2.44 24.77
N ASP A 349 -28.79 -2.16 25.77
CA ASP A 349 -29.37 -3.19 26.64
C ASP A 349 -30.29 -4.14 25.87
N HIS A 350 -30.12 -5.41 26.05
CA HIS A 350 -30.98 -6.45 25.47
C HIS A 350 -31.02 -7.71 26.36
N PRO A 351 -32.09 -8.53 26.29
CA PRO A 351 -32.15 -9.79 27.00
C PRO A 351 -30.97 -10.70 26.71
N GLY A 352 -30.32 -11.20 27.75
CA GLY A 352 -29.16 -12.11 27.63
C GLY A 352 -27.79 -11.42 27.59
N ILE A 353 -27.72 -10.12 27.76
CA ILE A 353 -26.43 -9.44 27.96
C ILE A 353 -25.79 -9.92 29.25
N LYS A 354 -24.54 -10.38 29.16
CA LYS A 354 -23.70 -10.63 30.33
C LYS A 354 -22.84 -9.39 30.56
N LEU A 355 -23.10 -8.70 31.68
CA LEU A 355 -22.32 -7.51 32.02
C LEU A 355 -20.95 -7.93 32.56
N GLU A 356 -19.95 -7.81 31.75
CA GLU A 356 -18.55 -7.82 32.18
C GLU A 356 -18.20 -6.46 32.83
N PRO A 357 -17.21 -6.36 33.74
CA PRO A 357 -16.92 -5.11 34.46
C PRO A 357 -16.63 -3.88 33.54
N TYR A 358 -16.23 -4.14 32.32
CA TYR A 358 -15.96 -3.09 31.34
C TYR A 358 -17.15 -2.79 30.40
N VAL A 359 -18.30 -3.45 30.56
CA VAL A 359 -19.49 -3.27 29.73
C VAL A 359 -20.50 -2.39 30.43
N VAL A 360 -20.96 -1.34 29.77
CA VAL A 360 -22.00 -0.42 30.22
C VAL A 360 -23.21 -0.54 29.31
N ALA A 361 -24.37 -0.88 29.83
CA ALA A 361 -25.59 -1.03 29.05
C ALA A 361 -26.41 0.28 29.05
N PHE A 362 -26.85 0.74 27.90
CA PHE A 362 -27.73 1.90 27.70
C PHE A 362 -29.08 1.45 27.15
N LYS A 363 -30.16 2.18 27.48
CA LYS A 363 -31.52 1.84 27.05
C LYS A 363 -31.68 1.93 25.51
N GLY A 364 -30.97 2.87 24.86
CA GLY A 364 -31.04 3.05 23.41
C GLY A 364 -32.38 3.62 22.92
N VAL A 365 -33.06 4.42 23.76
CA VAL A 365 -34.40 4.99 23.47
C VAL A 365 -34.35 6.51 23.44
N ASN A 366 -33.78 7.14 24.46
CA ASN A 366 -33.67 8.59 24.57
C ASN A 366 -32.20 9.01 24.56
N ILE A 367 -31.79 9.66 23.47
CA ILE A 367 -30.38 10.04 23.26
C ILE A 367 -29.85 11.01 24.33
N LEU A 368 -30.70 11.88 24.91
CA LEU A 368 -30.27 12.84 25.94
C LEU A 368 -30.03 12.15 27.28
N GLU A 369 -30.91 11.20 27.65
CA GLU A 369 -30.73 10.41 28.87
C GLU A 369 -29.50 9.51 28.77
N ASP A 370 -29.37 8.80 27.65
CA ASP A 370 -28.25 7.91 27.42
C ASP A 370 -26.92 8.68 27.31
N TYR A 371 -26.94 9.89 26.73
CA TYR A 371 -25.76 10.77 26.69
C TYR A 371 -25.39 11.32 28.07
N ALA A 372 -26.36 11.66 28.91
CA ALA A 372 -26.08 12.06 30.28
C ALA A 372 -25.41 10.93 31.07
N ALA A 373 -25.92 9.69 30.94
CA ALA A 373 -25.30 8.52 31.55
C ALA A 373 -23.89 8.23 30.99
N TYR A 374 -23.68 8.45 29.70
CA TYR A 374 -22.36 8.36 29.07
C TYR A 374 -21.37 9.35 29.67
N LEU A 375 -21.80 10.59 29.92
CA LEU A 375 -20.95 11.61 30.56
C LEU A 375 -20.58 11.29 31.99
N GLU A 376 -21.43 10.57 32.75
CA GLU A 376 -21.07 10.08 34.07
C GLU A 376 -19.98 9.01 34.01
N VAL A 377 -20.06 8.06 33.05
CA VAL A 377 -19.02 7.07 32.82
C VAL A 377 -17.69 7.73 32.45
N GLU A 378 -17.74 8.78 31.64
CA GLU A 378 -16.58 9.59 31.30
C GLU A 378 -15.95 10.25 32.51
N ARG A 379 -16.78 10.90 33.33
CA ARG A 379 -16.34 11.60 34.54
C ARG A 379 -15.65 10.65 35.50
N GLU A 380 -16.27 9.46 35.78
CA GLU A 380 -15.66 8.43 36.60
C GLU A 380 -14.29 7.97 36.10
N LEU A 381 -14.13 7.76 34.78
CA LEU A 381 -12.84 7.38 34.22
C LEU A 381 -11.80 8.50 34.32
N MET A 382 -12.21 9.75 34.10
CA MET A 382 -11.29 10.91 34.20
C MET A 382 -10.87 11.13 35.66
N GLU A 383 -11.77 11.05 36.62
CA GLU A 383 -11.45 11.15 38.03
C GLU A 383 -10.49 10.04 38.47
N LYS A 384 -10.74 8.81 38.01
CA LYS A 384 -9.91 7.66 38.32
C LYS A 384 -8.51 7.71 37.77
N THR A 385 -8.37 8.21 36.53
CA THR A 385 -7.08 8.23 35.82
C THR A 385 -6.31 9.53 35.97
N GLY A 386 -6.99 10.63 36.29
CA GLY A 386 -6.42 11.98 36.27
C GLY A 386 -5.97 12.44 34.90
N GLN A 387 -6.41 11.75 33.81
CA GLN A 387 -5.92 11.98 32.45
C GLN A 387 -7.09 12.12 31.46
N PRO A 388 -6.86 12.83 30.32
CA PRO A 388 -7.82 12.86 29.21
C PRO A 388 -8.08 11.46 28.65
N ILE A 389 -9.29 11.23 28.17
CA ILE A 389 -9.73 9.92 27.66
C ILE A 389 -9.86 9.90 26.14
N LEU A 390 -9.87 8.67 25.60
CA LEU A 390 -10.23 8.40 24.21
C LEU A 390 -11.71 7.96 24.14
N ARG A 391 -12.45 8.55 23.22
CA ARG A 391 -13.80 8.14 22.83
C ARG A 391 -13.75 7.57 21.41
N VAL A 392 -14.28 6.36 21.22
CA VAL A 392 -14.43 5.74 19.90
C VAL A 392 -15.90 5.46 19.66
N THR A 393 -16.50 6.08 18.67
CA THR A 393 -17.94 6.05 18.45
C THR A 393 -18.28 5.47 17.08
N GLY A 394 -18.95 4.31 17.07
CA GLY A 394 -19.62 3.76 15.89
C GLY A 394 -20.86 4.59 15.56
N VAL A 395 -20.77 5.44 14.55
CA VAL A 395 -21.83 6.40 14.17
C VAL A 395 -23.08 5.66 13.68
N ASP A 396 -22.91 4.52 13.01
CA ASP A 396 -23.98 3.64 12.55
C ASP A 396 -24.87 3.16 13.71
N MET A 397 -24.27 2.75 14.82
CA MET A 397 -25.02 2.34 16.04
C MET A 397 -25.87 3.48 16.61
N LEU A 398 -25.33 4.70 16.62
CA LEU A 398 -26.11 5.86 17.08
C LEU A 398 -27.28 6.18 16.14
N ILE A 399 -27.07 6.06 14.83
CA ILE A 399 -28.13 6.28 13.85
C ILE A 399 -29.25 5.24 13.99
N ASP A 400 -28.91 3.98 14.16
CA ASP A 400 -29.85 2.88 14.31
C ASP A 400 -30.72 3.04 15.59
N ASN A 401 -30.16 3.58 16.67
CA ASN A 401 -30.88 3.77 17.92
C ASN A 401 -31.67 5.09 17.99
N TYR A 402 -31.13 6.19 17.47
CA TYR A 402 -31.63 7.54 17.73
C TYR A 402 -31.95 8.35 16.45
N GLY A 403 -31.74 7.74 15.28
CA GLY A 403 -31.91 8.41 13.99
C GLY A 403 -30.80 9.44 13.67
N ALA A 404 -30.71 9.82 12.40
CA ALA A 404 -29.63 10.68 11.90
C ALA A 404 -29.63 12.09 12.54
N ARG A 405 -30.81 12.70 12.78
CA ARG A 405 -30.90 14.04 13.35
C ARG A 405 -30.40 14.09 14.79
N GLY A 406 -30.84 13.15 15.64
CA GLY A 406 -30.39 13.02 17.03
C GLY A 406 -28.89 12.79 17.10
N THR A 407 -28.37 11.87 16.29
CA THR A 407 -26.94 11.55 16.19
C THR A 407 -26.11 12.78 15.83
N ILE A 408 -26.49 13.54 14.79
CA ILE A 408 -25.77 14.77 14.40
C ILE A 408 -25.76 15.79 15.55
N SER A 409 -26.89 15.99 16.22
CA SER A 409 -26.99 16.97 17.31
C SER A 409 -26.03 16.60 18.46
N ILE A 410 -26.03 15.34 18.88
CA ILE A 410 -25.19 14.90 19.99
C ILE A 410 -23.70 14.90 19.64
N LEU A 411 -23.32 14.47 18.42
CA LEU A 411 -21.93 14.47 17.98
C LEU A 411 -21.34 15.90 17.85
N LYS A 412 -22.19 16.92 17.57
CA LYS A 412 -21.77 18.33 17.64
C LYS A 412 -21.45 18.78 19.06
N VAL A 413 -22.32 18.43 20.01
CA VAL A 413 -22.11 18.73 21.43
C VAL A 413 -20.85 17.99 21.94
N ASP A 414 -20.74 16.71 21.61
CA ASP A 414 -19.61 15.88 22.01
C ASP A 414 -18.28 16.42 21.45
N ALA A 415 -18.24 16.88 20.20
CA ALA A 415 -17.07 17.51 19.61
C ALA A 415 -16.62 18.79 20.36
N THR A 416 -17.56 19.57 20.87
CA THR A 416 -17.23 20.74 21.71
C THR A 416 -16.61 20.28 23.03
N LYS A 417 -17.22 19.27 23.68
CA LYS A 417 -16.72 18.74 24.93
C LYS A 417 -15.35 18.10 24.82
N ILE A 418 -15.05 17.40 23.71
CA ILE A 418 -13.71 16.86 23.41
C ILE A 418 -12.66 17.97 23.42
N ARG A 419 -12.98 19.14 22.80
CA ARG A 419 -12.08 20.28 22.80
C ARG A 419 -11.85 20.87 24.18
N GLU A 420 -12.93 20.99 24.98
CA GLU A 420 -12.85 21.53 26.35
C GLU A 420 -12.04 20.64 27.28
N THR A 421 -12.23 19.31 27.19
CA THR A 421 -11.51 18.35 28.07
C THR A 421 -10.11 18.02 27.60
N GLY A 422 -9.73 18.43 26.39
CA GLY A 422 -8.45 18.06 25.78
C GLY A 422 -8.33 16.56 25.45
N GLY A 423 -9.43 15.81 25.47
CA GLY A 423 -9.49 14.39 25.11
C GLY A 423 -9.31 14.12 23.63
N LEU A 424 -9.62 12.91 23.20
CA LEU A 424 -9.63 12.50 21.79
C LEU A 424 -10.94 11.81 21.45
N GLY A 425 -11.61 12.21 20.37
CA GLY A 425 -12.84 11.57 19.92
C GLY A 425 -12.73 11.05 18.49
N ILE A 426 -12.87 9.74 18.28
CA ILE A 426 -12.84 9.09 16.97
C ILE A 426 -14.25 8.65 16.58
N MET A 427 -14.81 9.26 15.54
CA MET A 427 -16.07 8.90 14.92
C MET A 427 -15.80 7.91 13.76
N LEU A 428 -16.35 6.71 13.84
CA LEU A 428 -16.27 5.69 12.79
C LEU A 428 -17.56 5.76 11.95
N LEU A 429 -17.44 6.19 10.70
CA LEU A 429 -18.55 6.28 9.78
C LEU A 429 -18.45 5.19 8.71
N LYS A 430 -19.34 4.21 8.78
CA LYS A 430 -19.52 3.17 7.77
C LYS A 430 -20.23 3.73 6.51
N PRO A 431 -20.17 3.00 5.37
CA PRO A 431 -20.80 3.42 4.12
C PRO A 431 -22.34 3.56 4.25
N GLY A 432 -22.92 4.23 3.28
CA GLY A 432 -24.40 4.46 3.25
C GLY A 432 -24.84 5.85 3.69
N TYR A 433 -23.96 6.68 4.26
CA TYR A 433 -24.30 7.97 4.83
C TYR A 433 -23.54 9.17 4.22
N PRO A 434 -23.58 9.42 2.88
CA PRO A 434 -22.75 10.46 2.25
C PRO A 434 -23.06 11.89 2.72
N LYS A 435 -24.32 12.18 3.04
CA LYS A 435 -24.71 13.50 3.60
C LYS A 435 -24.13 13.70 5.01
N LEU A 436 -24.10 12.63 5.79
CA LEU A 436 -23.56 12.65 7.15
C LEU A 436 -22.04 12.79 7.13
N ALA A 437 -21.34 12.09 6.21
CA ALA A 437 -19.90 12.24 6.00
C ALA A 437 -19.50 13.70 5.78
N LYS A 438 -20.26 14.44 4.97
CA LYS A 438 -20.03 15.87 4.72
C LYS A 438 -20.22 16.72 5.98
N ILE A 439 -21.27 16.45 6.78
CA ILE A 439 -21.55 17.17 8.02
C ILE A 439 -20.48 16.88 9.07
N LEU A 440 -20.18 15.60 9.33
CA LEU A 440 -19.18 15.21 10.32
C LEU A 440 -17.76 15.65 9.89
N GLY A 441 -17.45 15.60 8.60
CA GLY A 441 -16.22 16.13 8.04
C GLY A 441 -16.01 17.63 8.26
N SER A 442 -17.10 18.42 8.39
CA SER A 442 -16.99 19.85 8.73
C SER A 442 -16.69 20.08 10.22
N ILE A 443 -17.11 19.17 11.09
CA ILE A 443 -16.89 19.23 12.55
C ILE A 443 -15.50 18.69 12.90
N ALA A 444 -15.06 17.65 12.20
CA ALA A 444 -13.81 16.96 12.45
C ALA A 444 -12.60 17.87 12.16
N GLU A 445 -11.63 17.83 13.05
CA GLU A 445 -10.32 18.44 12.88
C GLU A 445 -9.39 17.53 12.05
N VAL A 446 -9.48 16.23 12.29
CA VAL A 446 -8.82 15.21 11.48
C VAL A 446 -9.87 14.39 10.75
N HIS A 447 -9.70 14.20 9.44
CA HIS A 447 -10.58 13.37 8.63
C HIS A 447 -9.75 12.43 7.75
N VAL A 448 -9.83 11.14 8.04
CA VAL A 448 -9.12 10.06 7.33
C VAL A 448 -10.14 9.23 6.56
N LYS A 449 -9.81 8.86 5.32
CA LYS A 449 -10.58 7.91 4.52
C LYS A 449 -9.83 6.61 4.32
N ILE A 450 -10.56 5.51 4.42
CA ILE A 450 -10.10 4.16 4.14
C ILE A 450 -10.96 3.61 3.00
N ILE A 451 -10.34 3.34 1.86
CA ILE A 451 -11.02 2.85 0.66
C ILE A 451 -10.38 1.58 0.14
N ARG A 452 -11.10 0.84 -0.69
CA ARG A 452 -10.57 -0.36 -1.35
C ARG A 452 -10.65 -0.21 -2.86
N GLU A 453 -9.52 -0.39 -3.53
CA GLU A 453 -9.44 -0.35 -4.99
C GLU A 453 -8.56 -1.50 -5.51
N HIS A 454 -9.06 -2.26 -6.47
CA HIS A 454 -8.37 -3.45 -7.03
C HIS A 454 -7.82 -4.40 -5.95
N GLY A 455 -8.57 -4.64 -4.87
CA GLY A 455 -8.17 -5.51 -3.76
C GLY A 455 -7.18 -4.89 -2.76
N LYS A 456 -6.62 -3.71 -3.03
CA LYS A 456 -5.71 -2.99 -2.16
C LYS A 456 -6.49 -2.06 -1.24
N VAL A 457 -6.01 -1.88 -0.02
CA VAL A 457 -6.57 -0.92 0.93
C VAL A 457 -5.74 0.34 0.89
N LEU A 458 -6.40 1.45 0.63
CA LEU A 458 -5.78 2.77 0.56
C LEU A 458 -6.27 3.61 1.74
N VAL A 459 -5.34 4.36 2.34
CA VAL A 459 -5.60 5.29 3.43
C VAL A 459 -5.09 6.67 3.03
N TYR A 460 -5.88 7.71 3.29
CA TYR A 460 -5.44 9.08 3.08
C TYR A 460 -6.18 10.07 3.99
N GLY A 461 -5.48 11.12 4.39
CA GLY A 461 -6.07 12.25 5.11
C GLY A 461 -6.78 13.21 4.15
N VAL A 462 -8.02 13.56 4.49
CA VAL A 462 -8.74 14.69 3.90
C VAL A 462 -8.35 15.96 4.64
N LYS A 463 -8.24 15.85 5.97
CA LYS A 463 -7.71 16.85 6.91
C LYS A 463 -6.79 16.13 7.92
N PRO A 464 -5.55 16.49 8.03
CA PRO A 464 -4.78 17.24 7.03
C PRO A 464 -4.76 16.51 5.69
N ARG A 465 -4.56 17.24 4.59
CA ARG A 465 -4.43 16.62 3.27
C ARG A 465 -3.12 15.83 3.19
N THR A 466 -3.21 14.52 2.91
CA THR A 466 -2.04 13.66 2.72
C THR A 466 -2.02 13.03 1.32
N ASN A 467 -0.93 12.42 0.94
CA ASN A 467 -0.88 11.53 -0.23
C ASN A 467 -1.67 10.24 0.03
N LEU A 468 -1.83 9.42 -1.02
CA LEU A 468 -2.34 8.06 -0.88
C LEU A 468 -1.30 7.17 -0.21
N HIS A 469 -1.74 6.34 0.73
CA HIS A 469 -0.91 5.31 1.35
C HIS A 469 -1.54 3.94 1.14
N ILE A 470 -0.74 2.95 0.81
CA ILE A 470 -1.15 1.55 0.83
C ILE A 470 -1.11 1.06 2.26
N LEU A 471 -2.20 0.42 2.70
CA LEU A 471 -2.27 -0.26 3.99
C LEU A 471 -1.90 -1.73 3.84
N GLU A 472 -0.86 -2.16 4.52
CA GLU A 472 -0.49 -3.54 4.77
C GLU A 472 -0.60 -3.83 6.27
N MET A 473 -0.67 -5.12 6.64
CA MET A 473 -0.65 -5.54 8.04
C MET A 473 0.78 -5.94 8.44
N ASP A 474 1.34 -5.27 9.43
CA ASP A 474 2.60 -5.65 10.07
C ASP A 474 2.34 -6.39 11.37
N THR A 475 2.99 -7.54 11.57
CA THR A 475 2.90 -8.36 12.78
C THR A 475 4.29 -8.62 13.40
N SER A 476 5.32 -7.92 12.92
CA SER A 476 6.72 -8.15 13.32
C SER A 476 6.99 -7.87 14.80
N LYS A 477 6.21 -6.98 15.41
CA LYS A 477 6.34 -6.65 16.83
C LYS A 477 5.58 -7.60 17.77
N GLY A 478 4.89 -8.61 17.23
CA GLY A 478 4.08 -9.56 18.02
C GLY A 478 2.63 -9.10 18.27
N TYR A 479 2.18 -8.06 17.59
CA TYR A 479 0.79 -7.59 17.51
C TYR A 479 0.54 -6.92 16.16
N ALA A 480 -0.73 -6.75 15.82
CA ALA A 480 -1.13 -6.19 14.53
C ALA A 480 -0.99 -4.66 14.50
N LEU A 481 -0.22 -4.14 13.56
CA LEU A 481 -0.08 -2.71 13.28
C LEU A 481 -0.38 -2.41 11.82
N PRO A 482 -0.85 -1.20 11.50
CA PRO A 482 -0.88 -0.73 10.13
C PRO A 482 0.55 -0.45 9.67
N LYS A 483 0.89 -0.90 8.47
CA LYS A 483 2.07 -0.46 7.73
C LYS A 483 1.60 0.37 6.55
N LEU A 484 1.95 1.64 6.55
CA LEU A 484 1.52 2.59 5.54
C LEU A 484 2.67 2.96 4.61
N THR A 485 2.51 2.67 3.33
CA THR A 485 3.50 3.07 2.32
C THR A 485 2.91 4.12 1.40
N MET A 486 3.54 5.31 1.39
CA MET A 486 3.12 6.44 0.54
C MET A 486 3.31 6.10 -0.94
N ILE A 487 2.32 6.43 -1.77
CA ILE A 487 2.43 6.42 -3.24
C ILE A 487 2.99 7.77 -3.69
N MET A 488 4.19 7.76 -4.28
CA MET A 488 4.87 8.96 -4.79
C MET A 488 5.57 8.67 -6.13
#